data_66677e080b4ef52eef051e15f67ea8e4
#
_entry.id   66677e080b4ef52eef051e15f67ea8e4
#
_cell.length_a   1.000
_cell.length_b   1.000
_cell.length_c   1.000
_cell.angle_alpha   90.00
_cell.angle_beta   90.00
_cell.angle_gamma   90.00
#
_symmetry.space_group_name_H-M   'P 1'
#
loop_
_entity.id
_entity.type
_entity.pdbx_description
1 polymer ?
#
loop_
_entity_poly.entity_id
_entity_poly.type
_entity_poly.pdbx_seq_one_letter_code
_entity_poly.pdbx_strand_id
1 'polypeptide(L)'
;MLSYNKLAVMALATFVALQAPVYAEDKPDAVVAKVGDLEIHQSELDLAVANLDPQLAQLPDDQKKVAALSAAIDVKLLAGDAAAEKLDQTSEFKKRIEYLSDRELHNAYFKKHVVDTVTDDEVKARYDKEVAALPKQEEVHARHILVKTEEEAKDVIKQLDGGKDFAELAKEKSTDPNKADGGDLGYFTKGRMVKEFEDAAFSLEKGTYSKTPVKTDFGFHVIKVEDKRDAPPPPLDQVKDQVRQLVMRDKYLALLAKAKETSKVDIMDETLRKGYDDANKQQAPATQPQQ
;
A
#
# COMPACT_ATOMS: atom_id res chain seq x y z
N MET A 1 5.73 15.51 -5.22
CA MET A 1 4.78 14.37 -5.30
C MET A 1 5.35 13.39 -6.30
N LEU A 2 6.08 12.38 -5.83
CA LEU A 2 6.43 11.27 -6.69
C LEU A 2 5.13 10.71 -7.27
N SER A 3 5.01 10.75 -8.58
CA SER A 3 3.90 10.14 -9.29
C SER A 3 4.02 8.61 -9.14
N TYR A 4 3.44 8.07 -8.09
CA TYR A 4 3.18 6.64 -7.92
C TYR A 4 2.17 6.08 -8.95
N ASN A 5 1.86 6.88 -9.98
CA ASN A 5 0.83 6.59 -10.99
C ASN A 5 1.25 5.59 -12.09
N LYS A 6 2.32 4.83 -11.90
CA LYS A 6 2.64 3.70 -12.81
C LYS A 6 2.66 2.33 -12.14
N LEU A 7 2.33 2.24 -10.86
CA LEU A 7 1.74 1.02 -10.34
C LEU A 7 0.29 1.05 -10.79
N ALA A 8 0.00 0.36 -11.88
CA ALA A 8 -1.36 0.14 -12.33
C ALA A 8 -2.17 -0.31 -11.11
N VAL A 9 -3.05 0.58 -10.64
CA VAL A 9 -4.10 0.22 -9.70
C VAL A 9 -5.03 -0.68 -10.48
N MET A 10 -4.65 -1.95 -10.61
CA MET A 10 -5.60 -3.00 -10.86
C MET A 10 -6.53 -2.99 -9.65
N ALA A 11 -7.81 -2.83 -9.91
CA ALA A 11 -8.85 -3.10 -8.95
C ALA A 11 -8.64 -4.53 -8.45
N LEU A 12 -7.78 -4.71 -7.44
CA LEU A 12 -7.87 -5.87 -6.57
C LEU A 12 -9.27 -5.76 -5.98
N ALA A 13 -10.12 -6.71 -6.34
CA ALA A 13 -11.29 -6.98 -5.51
C ALA A 13 -10.78 -6.89 -4.06
N THR A 14 -11.36 -6.01 -3.28
CA THR A 14 -11.05 -5.82 -1.88
C THR A 14 -11.10 -7.19 -1.23
N PHE A 15 -9.92 -7.82 -1.10
CA PHE A 15 -9.75 -8.92 -0.17
C PHE A 15 -9.88 -8.27 1.20
N VAL A 16 -11.09 -8.30 1.74
CA VAL A 16 -11.27 -8.18 3.18
C VAL A 16 -10.39 -9.27 3.74
N ALA A 17 -9.30 -8.91 4.39
CA ALA A 17 -8.52 -9.83 5.17
C ALA A 17 -9.45 -10.34 6.28
N LEU A 18 -10.15 -11.45 6.00
CA LEU A 18 -10.74 -12.26 7.05
C LEU A 18 -9.53 -12.74 7.87
N GLN A 19 -9.35 -12.15 9.03
CA GLN A 19 -8.50 -12.73 10.05
C GLN A 19 -9.17 -14.05 10.43
N ALA A 20 -8.71 -15.14 9.79
CA ALA A 20 -9.12 -16.45 10.21
C ALA A 20 -8.63 -16.67 11.65
N PRO A 21 -9.49 -17.15 12.55
CA PRO A 21 -9.06 -17.46 13.90
C PRO A 21 -7.90 -18.44 13.85
N VAL A 22 -6.86 -18.17 14.62
CA VAL A 22 -5.79 -19.13 14.90
C VAL A 22 -6.48 -20.33 15.55
N TYR A 23 -6.53 -21.45 14.86
CA TYR A 23 -6.91 -22.71 15.47
C TYR A 23 -5.85 -23.05 16.50
N ALA A 24 -6.12 -22.71 17.76
CA ALA A 24 -5.36 -23.22 18.90
C ALA A 24 -5.69 -24.72 19.06
N GLU A 25 -4.64 -25.48 19.41
CA GLU A 25 -4.68 -26.92 19.67
C GLU A 25 -5.96 -27.39 20.38
N ASP A 26 -6.54 -28.48 19.90
CA ASP A 26 -7.51 -29.46 20.45
C ASP A 26 -8.09 -29.22 21.87
N LYS A 27 -8.58 -28.03 22.16
CA LYS A 27 -9.56 -27.90 23.24
C LYS A 27 -10.93 -28.21 22.67
N PRO A 28 -11.74 -29.05 23.37
CA PRO A 28 -13.10 -29.32 22.92
C PRO A 28 -13.81 -27.96 22.75
N ASP A 29 -14.48 -27.77 21.60
CA ASP A 29 -15.19 -26.53 21.27
C ASP A 29 -16.32 -26.34 22.28
N ALA A 30 -16.13 -25.43 23.22
CA ALA A 30 -16.99 -25.28 24.40
C ALA A 30 -18.36 -24.75 23.99
N VAL A 31 -19.42 -25.34 24.54
CA VAL A 31 -20.78 -24.81 24.40
C VAL A 31 -20.91 -23.53 25.23
N VAL A 32 -21.19 -22.40 24.58
CA VAL A 32 -21.32 -21.07 25.22
C VAL A 32 -22.78 -20.67 25.43
N ALA A 33 -23.71 -21.22 24.65
CA ALA A 33 -25.16 -21.01 24.84
C ALA A 33 -25.97 -22.17 24.24
N LYS A 34 -27.26 -22.25 24.61
CA LYS A 34 -28.25 -23.17 24.02
C LYS A 34 -29.49 -22.38 23.59
N VAL A 35 -30.02 -22.73 22.42
CA VAL A 35 -31.27 -22.20 21.86
C VAL A 35 -32.16 -23.38 21.55
N GLY A 36 -33.05 -23.72 22.48
CA GLY A 36 -33.78 -25.00 22.48
C GLY A 36 -32.79 -26.17 22.56
N ASP A 37 -32.85 -27.07 21.59
CA ASP A 37 -31.93 -28.22 21.50
C ASP A 37 -30.63 -27.91 20.72
N LEU A 38 -30.52 -26.68 20.15
CA LEU A 38 -29.34 -26.24 19.39
C LEU A 38 -28.29 -25.64 20.30
N GLU A 39 -27.04 -26.02 20.10
CA GLU A 39 -25.90 -25.46 20.83
C GLU A 39 -25.19 -24.39 20.00
N ILE A 40 -24.70 -23.34 20.67
CA ILE A 40 -23.77 -22.36 20.16
C ILE A 40 -22.43 -22.65 20.80
N HIS A 41 -21.43 -22.96 19.97
CA HIS A 41 -20.08 -23.27 20.39
C HIS A 41 -19.19 -22.02 20.37
N GLN A 42 -18.03 -22.07 21.06
CA GLN A 42 -17.07 -20.97 21.11
C GLN A 42 -16.58 -20.60 19.70
N SER A 43 -16.32 -21.56 18.84
CA SER A 43 -15.93 -21.35 17.44
C SER A 43 -16.97 -20.56 16.64
N GLU A 44 -18.28 -20.83 16.88
CA GLU A 44 -19.37 -20.09 16.25
C GLU A 44 -19.47 -18.67 16.78
N LEU A 45 -19.26 -18.49 18.09
CA LEU A 45 -19.18 -17.16 18.70
C LEU A 45 -18.00 -16.35 18.13
N ASP A 46 -16.82 -16.97 17.97
CA ASP A 46 -15.64 -16.32 17.42
C ASP A 46 -15.87 -15.90 15.95
N LEU A 47 -16.56 -16.73 15.16
CA LEU A 47 -17.01 -16.36 13.81
C LEU A 47 -18.00 -15.19 13.83
N ALA A 48 -18.94 -15.19 14.78
CA ALA A 48 -19.90 -14.09 14.91
C ALA A 48 -19.21 -12.78 15.30
N VAL A 49 -18.21 -12.82 16.20
CA VAL A 49 -17.39 -11.65 16.55
C VAL A 49 -16.62 -11.11 15.33
N ALA A 50 -16.04 -12.02 14.53
CA ALA A 50 -15.28 -11.65 13.32
C ALA A 50 -16.17 -11.04 12.21
N ASN A 51 -17.48 -11.31 12.24
CA ASN A 51 -18.46 -10.84 11.26
C ASN A 51 -19.42 -9.77 11.79
N LEU A 52 -19.11 -9.15 12.94
CA LEU A 52 -19.91 -8.05 13.48
C LEU A 52 -19.98 -6.87 12.50
N ASP A 53 -21.11 -6.17 12.53
CA ASP A 53 -21.27 -4.89 11.85
C ASP A 53 -20.12 -3.93 12.23
N PRO A 54 -19.56 -3.16 11.27
CA PRO A 54 -18.47 -2.23 11.54
C PRO A 54 -18.68 -1.26 12.70
N GLN A 55 -19.94 -0.89 13.00
CA GLN A 55 -20.26 -0.05 14.14
C GLN A 55 -20.10 -0.81 15.48
N LEU A 56 -20.53 -2.07 15.53
CA LEU A 56 -20.36 -2.93 16.70
C LEU A 56 -18.91 -3.40 16.87
N ALA A 57 -18.16 -3.50 15.79
CA ALA A 57 -16.74 -3.84 15.81
C ALA A 57 -15.84 -2.80 16.52
N GLN A 58 -16.36 -1.60 16.81
CA GLN A 58 -15.66 -0.57 17.59
C GLN A 58 -15.87 -0.67 19.10
N LEU A 59 -16.78 -1.55 19.55
CA LEU A 59 -17.04 -1.74 20.98
C LEU A 59 -15.84 -2.37 21.71
N PRO A 60 -15.75 -2.23 23.04
CA PRO A 60 -14.84 -3.04 23.87
C PRO A 60 -15.06 -4.54 23.69
N ASP A 61 -14.02 -5.35 23.86
CA ASP A 61 -14.05 -6.77 23.51
C ASP A 61 -15.11 -7.61 24.23
N ASP A 62 -15.39 -7.29 25.49
CA ASP A 62 -16.47 -7.89 26.26
C ASP A 62 -17.85 -7.57 25.69
N GLN A 63 -18.07 -6.32 25.27
CA GLN A 63 -19.32 -5.90 24.64
C GLN A 63 -19.48 -6.47 23.23
N LYS A 64 -18.38 -6.59 22.45
CA LYS A 64 -18.39 -7.29 21.16
C LYS A 64 -18.87 -8.73 21.31
N LYS A 65 -18.36 -9.46 22.30
CA LYS A 65 -18.77 -10.85 22.55
C LYS A 65 -20.25 -10.96 22.92
N VAL A 66 -20.76 -10.06 23.72
CA VAL A 66 -22.19 -10.03 24.08
C VAL A 66 -23.05 -9.73 22.86
N ALA A 67 -22.67 -8.73 22.04
CA ALA A 67 -23.38 -8.38 20.81
C ALA A 67 -23.36 -9.55 19.80
N ALA A 68 -22.21 -10.18 19.61
CA ALA A 68 -22.06 -11.33 18.73
C ALA A 68 -22.88 -12.53 19.21
N LEU A 69 -22.90 -12.81 20.51
CA LEU A 69 -23.73 -13.88 21.08
C LEU A 69 -25.21 -13.62 20.86
N SER A 70 -25.67 -12.37 21.09
CA SER A 70 -27.07 -11.99 20.82
C SER A 70 -27.42 -12.22 19.35
N ALA A 71 -26.58 -11.76 18.42
CA ALA A 71 -26.80 -11.98 17.00
C ALA A 71 -26.80 -13.47 16.61
N ALA A 72 -25.91 -14.26 17.20
CA ALA A 72 -25.87 -15.71 16.96
C ALA A 72 -27.13 -16.42 17.46
N ILE A 73 -27.68 -16.00 18.61
CA ILE A 73 -28.95 -16.50 19.15
C ILE A 73 -30.09 -16.18 18.18
N ASP A 74 -30.20 -14.91 17.73
CA ASP A 74 -31.24 -14.48 16.79
C ASP A 74 -31.19 -15.27 15.49
N VAL A 75 -29.97 -15.49 14.97
CA VAL A 75 -29.76 -16.31 13.78
C VAL A 75 -30.23 -17.76 13.99
N LYS A 76 -29.90 -18.39 15.14
CA LYS A 76 -30.33 -19.77 15.45
C LYS A 76 -31.85 -19.90 15.53
N LEU A 77 -32.53 -18.93 16.19
CA LEU A 77 -33.97 -18.91 16.31
C LEU A 77 -34.65 -18.85 14.94
N LEU A 78 -34.31 -17.85 14.13
CA LEU A 78 -34.93 -17.67 12.82
C LEU A 78 -34.53 -18.74 11.81
N ALA A 79 -33.30 -19.28 11.90
CA ALA A 79 -32.89 -20.41 11.05
C ALA A 79 -33.67 -21.68 11.38
N GLY A 80 -34.02 -21.90 12.67
CA GLY A 80 -34.89 -23.01 13.08
C GLY A 80 -36.29 -22.90 12.45
N ASP A 81 -36.89 -21.73 12.51
CA ASP A 81 -38.19 -21.46 11.89
C ASP A 81 -38.14 -21.63 10.37
N ALA A 82 -37.11 -21.08 9.72
CA ALA A 82 -36.88 -21.21 8.27
C ALA A 82 -36.72 -22.67 7.84
N ALA A 83 -36.03 -23.49 8.62
CA ALA A 83 -35.89 -24.92 8.36
C ALA A 83 -37.24 -25.68 8.50
N ALA A 84 -38.07 -25.29 9.49
CA ALA A 84 -39.41 -25.83 9.63
C ALA A 84 -40.32 -25.54 8.40
N GLU A 85 -40.10 -24.37 7.78
CA GLU A 85 -40.74 -23.99 6.50
C GLU A 85 -40.07 -24.58 5.26
N LYS A 86 -38.99 -25.35 5.43
CA LYS A 86 -38.20 -26.00 4.35
C LYS A 86 -37.54 -25.02 3.39
N LEU A 87 -37.21 -23.79 3.83
CA LEU A 87 -36.52 -22.80 3.01
C LEU A 87 -35.12 -23.28 2.59
N ASP A 88 -34.46 -24.09 3.42
CA ASP A 88 -33.17 -24.77 3.15
C ASP A 88 -33.25 -25.77 1.98
N GLN A 89 -34.45 -26.26 1.65
CA GLN A 89 -34.68 -27.22 0.58
C GLN A 89 -34.87 -26.54 -0.79
N THR A 90 -35.04 -25.24 -0.84
CA THR A 90 -35.24 -24.49 -2.08
C THR A 90 -34.00 -24.56 -2.98
N SER A 91 -34.23 -24.58 -4.30
CA SER A 91 -33.12 -24.57 -5.28
C SER A 91 -32.23 -23.32 -5.16
N GLU A 92 -32.83 -22.19 -4.84
CA GLU A 92 -32.11 -20.92 -4.63
C GLU A 92 -31.17 -21.00 -3.43
N PHE A 93 -31.66 -21.46 -2.30
CA PHE A 93 -30.86 -21.62 -1.08
C PHE A 93 -29.69 -22.57 -1.33
N LYS A 94 -29.95 -23.76 -1.93
CA LYS A 94 -28.89 -24.74 -2.23
C LYS A 94 -27.80 -24.17 -3.14
N LYS A 95 -28.16 -23.46 -4.22
CA LYS A 95 -27.19 -22.79 -5.10
C LYS A 95 -26.37 -21.73 -4.36
N ARG A 96 -26.98 -20.99 -3.46
CA ARG A 96 -26.29 -19.98 -2.66
C ARG A 96 -25.29 -20.61 -1.69
N ILE A 97 -25.65 -21.71 -1.03
CA ILE A 97 -24.73 -22.44 -0.12
C ILE A 97 -23.58 -23.06 -0.91
N GLU A 98 -23.83 -23.67 -2.07
CA GLU A 98 -22.79 -24.18 -2.96
C GLU A 98 -21.78 -23.08 -3.32
N TYR A 99 -22.24 -21.93 -3.80
CA TYR A 99 -21.38 -20.78 -4.11
C TYR A 99 -20.58 -20.28 -2.90
N LEU A 100 -21.20 -20.20 -1.73
CA LEU A 100 -20.50 -19.78 -0.49
C LEU A 100 -19.44 -20.80 -0.07
N SER A 101 -19.76 -22.09 -0.20
CA SER A 101 -18.81 -23.18 0.08
C SER A 101 -17.60 -23.11 -0.85
N ASP A 102 -17.80 -22.90 -2.15
CA ASP A 102 -16.70 -22.77 -3.11
C ASP A 102 -15.81 -21.55 -2.78
N ARG A 103 -16.43 -20.44 -2.38
CA ARG A 103 -15.66 -19.27 -1.93
C ARG A 103 -14.81 -19.53 -0.70
N GLU A 104 -15.37 -20.23 0.30
CA GLU A 104 -14.62 -20.57 1.51
C GLU A 104 -13.49 -21.57 1.22
N LEU A 105 -13.73 -22.57 0.36
CA LEU A 105 -12.68 -23.47 -0.11
C LEU A 105 -11.56 -22.71 -0.83
N HIS A 106 -11.91 -21.77 -1.72
CA HIS A 106 -10.93 -20.89 -2.38
C HIS A 106 -10.12 -20.10 -1.34
N ASN A 107 -10.79 -19.45 -0.38
CA ASN A 107 -10.13 -18.65 0.66
C ASN A 107 -9.19 -19.49 1.53
N ALA A 108 -9.64 -20.67 1.96
CA ALA A 108 -8.84 -21.60 2.75
C ALA A 108 -7.61 -22.08 1.97
N TYR A 109 -7.79 -22.40 0.69
CA TYR A 109 -6.70 -22.84 -0.19
C TYR A 109 -5.71 -21.72 -0.46
N PHE A 110 -6.20 -20.50 -0.73
CA PHE A 110 -5.37 -19.30 -0.87
C PHE A 110 -4.56 -19.03 0.40
N LYS A 111 -5.21 -19.04 1.56
CA LYS A 111 -4.52 -18.86 2.84
C LYS A 111 -3.38 -19.88 3.00
N LYS A 112 -3.70 -21.16 2.85
CA LYS A 112 -2.75 -22.26 3.07
C LYS A 112 -1.56 -22.23 2.11
N HIS A 113 -1.80 -21.93 0.82
CA HIS A 113 -0.80 -22.08 -0.24
C HIS A 113 -0.15 -20.75 -0.69
N VAL A 114 -0.73 -19.61 -0.27
CA VAL A 114 -0.18 -18.30 -0.57
C VAL A 114 0.18 -17.56 0.72
N VAL A 115 -0.81 -17.21 1.54
CA VAL A 115 -0.58 -16.31 2.70
C VAL A 115 0.40 -16.91 3.70
N ASP A 116 0.15 -18.17 4.12
CA ASP A 116 0.94 -18.86 5.16
C ASP A 116 2.34 -19.31 4.65
N THR A 117 2.58 -19.20 3.34
CA THR A 117 3.85 -19.62 2.72
C THR A 117 4.79 -18.48 2.37
N VAL A 118 4.36 -17.21 2.54
CA VAL A 118 5.24 -16.08 2.24
C VAL A 118 6.27 -15.90 3.35
N THR A 119 7.54 -16.03 2.98
CA THR A 119 8.68 -15.83 3.88
C THR A 119 9.25 -14.41 3.79
N ASP A 120 9.97 -13.99 4.82
CA ASP A 120 10.68 -12.70 4.80
C ASP A 120 11.81 -12.68 3.76
N ASP A 121 12.42 -13.83 3.47
CA ASP A 121 13.44 -13.95 2.41
C ASP A 121 12.85 -13.71 1.02
N GLU A 122 11.64 -14.22 0.75
CA GLU A 122 10.94 -13.94 -0.51
C GLU A 122 10.58 -12.46 -0.64
N VAL A 123 10.14 -11.85 0.46
CA VAL A 123 9.84 -10.41 0.52
C VAL A 123 11.11 -9.60 0.24
N LYS A 124 12.23 -9.98 0.87
CA LYS A 124 13.51 -9.31 0.62
C LYS A 124 13.98 -9.49 -0.83
N ALA A 125 13.93 -10.69 -1.37
CA ALA A 125 14.33 -10.96 -2.76
C ALA A 125 13.47 -10.18 -3.76
N ARG A 126 12.16 -10.06 -3.48
CA ARG A 126 11.27 -9.25 -4.30
C ARG A 126 11.59 -7.76 -4.21
N TYR A 127 11.86 -7.25 -3.01
CA TYR A 127 12.30 -5.86 -2.81
C TYR A 127 13.58 -5.57 -3.59
N ASP A 128 14.60 -6.42 -3.47
CA ASP A 128 15.87 -6.26 -4.16
C ASP A 128 15.68 -6.21 -5.70
N LYS A 129 14.76 -7.03 -6.23
CA LYS A 129 14.38 -7.02 -7.65
C LYS A 129 13.69 -5.71 -8.06
N GLU A 130 12.76 -5.21 -7.26
CA GLU A 130 12.08 -3.94 -7.53
C GLU A 130 13.05 -2.77 -7.48
N VAL A 131 13.94 -2.74 -6.48
CA VAL A 131 14.99 -1.71 -6.34
C VAL A 131 15.93 -1.71 -7.55
N ALA A 132 16.36 -2.89 -8.01
CA ALA A 132 17.22 -3.01 -9.18
C ALA A 132 16.54 -2.51 -10.48
N ALA A 133 15.21 -2.55 -10.54
CA ALA A 133 14.43 -2.08 -11.68
C ALA A 133 14.05 -0.58 -11.60
N LEU A 134 14.27 0.07 -10.45
CA LEU A 134 13.97 1.49 -10.31
C LEU A 134 14.91 2.33 -11.18
N PRO A 135 14.38 3.32 -11.90
CA PRO A 135 15.23 4.30 -12.57
C PRO A 135 16.01 5.07 -11.51
N LYS A 136 17.32 5.24 -11.76
CA LYS A 136 18.13 6.10 -10.93
C LYS A 136 17.60 7.53 -10.98
N GLN A 137 17.39 8.11 -9.83
CA GLN A 137 16.99 9.50 -9.69
C GLN A 137 18.09 10.25 -8.94
N GLU A 138 18.58 11.34 -9.51
CA GLU A 138 19.48 12.24 -8.80
C GLU A 138 18.71 12.99 -7.72
N GLU A 139 19.28 13.11 -6.52
CA GLU A 139 18.85 14.05 -5.49
C GLU A 139 19.97 15.03 -5.16
N VAL A 140 19.56 16.23 -4.85
CA VAL A 140 20.44 17.34 -4.52
C VAL A 140 20.21 17.77 -3.09
N HIS A 141 21.28 17.88 -2.31
CA HIS A 141 21.28 18.56 -1.02
C HIS A 141 21.66 20.01 -1.23
N ALA A 142 20.77 20.91 -0.94
CA ALA A 142 21.02 22.34 -1.15
C ALA A 142 20.70 23.19 0.08
N ARG A 143 21.36 24.34 0.13
CA ARG A 143 21.01 25.47 0.98
C ARG A 143 20.54 26.61 0.12
N HIS A 144 19.71 27.49 0.66
CA HIS A 144 19.34 28.71 -0.04
C HIS A 144 19.25 29.92 0.89
N ILE A 145 19.39 31.09 0.27
CA ILE A 145 19.11 32.38 0.89
C ILE A 145 18.03 33.03 0.05
N LEU A 146 16.88 33.29 0.64
CA LEU A 146 15.74 33.97 0.01
C LEU A 146 15.72 35.42 0.47
N VAL A 147 15.66 36.33 -0.49
CA VAL A 147 15.54 37.79 -0.25
C VAL A 147 14.45 38.39 -1.15
N LYS A 148 14.05 39.64 -0.84
CA LYS A 148 12.91 40.25 -1.53
C LYS A 148 13.29 40.89 -2.88
N THR A 149 14.53 41.37 -3.01
CA THR A 149 14.97 42.10 -4.19
C THR A 149 16.18 41.44 -4.85
N GLU A 150 16.35 41.71 -6.14
CA GLU A 150 17.49 41.21 -6.91
C GLU A 150 18.82 41.84 -6.41
N GLU A 151 18.76 43.12 -5.99
CA GLU A 151 19.91 43.82 -5.43
C GLU A 151 20.42 43.19 -4.14
N GLU A 152 19.50 42.80 -3.24
CA GLU A 152 19.85 42.04 -2.03
C GLU A 152 20.53 40.72 -2.35
N ALA A 153 19.99 39.99 -3.35
CA ALA A 153 20.59 38.72 -3.76
C ALA A 153 21.99 38.91 -4.38
N LYS A 154 22.18 39.95 -5.17
CA LYS A 154 23.51 40.31 -5.72
C LYS A 154 24.48 40.69 -4.60
N ASP A 155 24.03 41.40 -3.56
CA ASP A 155 24.87 41.72 -2.39
C ASP A 155 25.26 40.45 -1.63
N VAL A 156 24.34 39.49 -1.47
CA VAL A 156 24.65 38.18 -0.89
C VAL A 156 25.72 37.46 -1.69
N ILE A 157 25.58 37.39 -3.02
CA ILE A 157 26.56 36.74 -3.92
C ILE A 157 27.93 37.46 -3.77
N LYS A 158 27.98 38.77 -3.75
CA LYS A 158 29.22 39.55 -3.55
C LYS A 158 29.90 39.21 -2.20
N GLN A 159 29.13 39.03 -1.13
CA GLN A 159 29.67 38.68 0.16
C GLN A 159 30.19 37.24 0.19
N LEU A 160 29.52 36.29 -0.49
CA LEU A 160 30.00 34.93 -0.69
C LEU A 160 31.29 34.89 -1.51
N ASP A 161 31.40 35.71 -2.59
CA ASP A 161 32.62 35.85 -3.38
C ASP A 161 33.76 36.45 -2.57
N GLY A 162 33.45 37.25 -1.54
CA GLY A 162 34.37 37.76 -0.54
C GLY A 162 34.76 36.79 0.57
N GLY A 163 34.27 35.57 0.51
CA GLY A 163 34.63 34.49 1.42
C GLY A 163 33.78 34.38 2.70
N LYS A 164 32.64 35.10 2.78
CA LYS A 164 31.72 34.90 3.90
C LYS A 164 31.07 33.51 3.84
N ASP A 165 30.78 32.95 5.01
CA ASP A 165 30.11 31.65 5.14
C ASP A 165 28.64 31.74 4.68
N PHE A 166 28.20 30.74 3.92
CA PHE A 166 26.85 30.70 3.36
C PHE A 166 25.78 30.57 4.44
N ALA A 167 25.99 29.71 5.43
CA ALA A 167 25.00 29.45 6.47
C ALA A 167 24.86 30.70 7.38
N GLU A 168 25.93 31.40 7.68
CA GLU A 168 25.88 32.65 8.46
C GLU A 168 25.14 33.74 7.69
N LEU A 169 25.38 33.90 6.36
CA LEU A 169 24.63 34.83 5.55
C LEU A 169 23.14 34.46 5.44
N ALA A 170 22.81 33.17 5.40
CA ALA A 170 21.44 32.69 5.44
C ALA A 170 20.73 33.11 6.73
N LYS A 171 21.38 32.93 7.88
CA LYS A 171 20.85 33.37 9.19
C LYS A 171 20.63 34.88 9.26
N GLU A 172 21.58 35.63 8.71
CA GLU A 172 21.56 37.11 8.76
C GLU A 172 20.50 37.70 7.80
N LYS A 173 20.46 37.20 6.56
CA LYS A 173 19.79 37.91 5.46
C LYS A 173 18.56 37.21 4.91
N SER A 174 18.43 35.90 5.06
CA SER A 174 17.32 35.13 4.50
C SER A 174 15.98 35.50 5.16
N THR A 175 14.95 35.61 4.34
CA THR A 175 13.56 35.74 4.79
C THR A 175 12.84 34.38 4.91
N ASP A 176 13.51 33.30 4.49
CA ASP A 176 12.97 31.93 4.57
C ASP A 176 12.94 31.40 6.01
N PRO A 177 11.92 30.61 6.41
CA PRO A 177 11.86 29.96 7.72
C PRO A 177 13.10 29.12 8.06
N ASN A 178 13.72 28.46 7.07
CA ASN A 178 14.90 27.61 7.25
C ASN A 178 16.21 28.41 7.52
N LYS A 179 16.12 29.71 7.58
CA LYS A 179 17.31 30.57 7.87
C LYS A 179 18.03 30.18 9.17
N ALA A 180 17.28 29.74 10.20
CA ALA A 180 17.86 29.32 11.47
C ALA A 180 18.84 28.15 11.32
N ASP A 181 18.58 27.26 10.35
CA ASP A 181 19.42 26.12 10.00
C ASP A 181 20.44 26.43 8.89
N GLY A 182 20.70 27.74 8.67
CA GLY A 182 21.61 28.21 7.61
C GLY A 182 21.05 27.96 6.21
N GLY A 183 19.74 28.01 6.05
CA GLY A 183 19.03 27.82 4.79
C GLY A 183 19.00 26.39 4.26
N ASP A 184 19.26 25.40 5.12
CA ASP A 184 19.31 23.97 4.73
C ASP A 184 17.94 23.44 4.32
N LEU A 185 17.87 22.83 3.14
CA LEU A 185 16.65 22.22 2.57
C LEU A 185 16.71 20.67 2.60
N GLY A 186 17.82 20.10 3.02
CA GLY A 186 18.07 18.69 2.92
C GLY A 186 18.16 18.20 1.46
N TYR A 187 18.04 16.88 1.28
CA TYR A 187 18.01 16.27 -0.04
C TYR A 187 16.62 16.33 -0.67
N PHE A 188 16.56 16.68 -1.95
CA PHE A 188 15.32 16.64 -2.74
C PHE A 188 15.58 16.15 -4.16
N THR A 189 14.60 15.44 -4.70
CA THR A 189 14.56 14.99 -6.09
C THR A 189 13.81 15.98 -6.96
N LYS A 190 13.91 15.86 -8.29
CA LYS A 190 13.12 16.64 -9.24
C LYS A 190 11.62 16.52 -8.98
N GLY A 191 10.88 17.59 -9.19
CA GLY A 191 9.44 17.70 -8.95
C GLY A 191 9.05 18.04 -7.50
N ARG A 192 10.03 18.36 -6.64
CA ARG A 192 9.80 18.74 -5.23
C ARG A 192 9.82 20.25 -4.99
N MET A 193 10.51 20.99 -5.83
CA MET A 193 10.67 22.43 -5.73
C MET A 193 10.00 23.13 -6.93
N VAL A 194 9.84 24.46 -6.85
CA VAL A 194 9.39 25.24 -8.01
C VAL A 194 10.43 25.16 -9.13
N LYS A 195 9.94 25.18 -10.37
CA LYS A 195 10.75 24.83 -11.54
C LYS A 195 12.04 25.64 -11.66
N GLU A 196 11.97 26.93 -11.46
CA GLU A 196 13.11 27.85 -11.59
C GLU A 196 14.20 27.56 -10.56
N PHE A 197 13.80 27.24 -9.33
CA PHE A 197 14.69 26.85 -8.26
C PHE A 197 15.33 25.47 -8.55
N GLU A 198 14.51 24.51 -8.96
CA GLU A 198 14.93 23.15 -9.26
C GLU A 198 15.95 23.16 -10.42
N ASP A 199 15.62 23.80 -11.53
CA ASP A 199 16.51 23.90 -12.69
C ASP A 199 17.88 24.49 -12.29
N ALA A 200 17.89 25.53 -11.46
CA ALA A 200 19.12 26.14 -10.97
C ALA A 200 19.90 25.18 -10.07
N ALA A 201 19.23 24.55 -9.07
CA ALA A 201 19.89 23.65 -8.14
C ALA A 201 20.51 22.42 -8.84
N PHE A 202 19.77 21.81 -9.78
CA PHE A 202 20.26 20.65 -10.50
C PHE A 202 21.35 20.96 -11.54
N SER A 203 21.45 22.23 -12.01
CA SER A 203 22.51 22.68 -12.92
C SER A 203 23.84 23.00 -12.24
N LEU A 204 23.81 23.32 -10.92
CA LEU A 204 25.01 23.63 -10.15
C LEU A 204 25.84 22.39 -9.86
N GLU A 205 27.15 22.53 -9.80
CA GLU A 205 28.06 21.49 -9.34
C GLU A 205 28.08 21.43 -7.80
N LYS A 206 28.39 20.24 -7.26
CA LYS A 206 28.59 20.05 -5.83
C LYS A 206 29.62 21.04 -5.26
N GLY A 207 29.28 21.69 -4.15
CA GLY A 207 30.12 22.68 -3.46
C GLY A 207 30.03 24.08 -4.04
N THR A 208 29.26 24.31 -5.12
CA THR A 208 29.12 25.62 -5.75
C THR A 208 27.79 26.29 -5.39
N TYR A 209 27.73 27.60 -5.63
CA TYR A 209 26.51 28.38 -5.48
C TYR A 209 26.19 29.20 -6.74
N SER A 210 24.92 29.59 -6.89
CA SER A 210 24.43 30.36 -8.03
C SER A 210 25.14 31.72 -8.09
N LYS A 211 25.75 32.01 -9.24
CA LYS A 211 26.45 33.31 -9.48
C LYS A 211 25.51 34.42 -9.94
N THR A 212 24.26 34.07 -10.17
CA THR A 212 23.16 35.00 -10.49
C THR A 212 21.97 34.68 -9.60
N PRO A 213 21.18 35.73 -9.20
CA PRO A 213 19.94 35.53 -8.47
C PRO A 213 18.95 34.66 -9.25
N VAL A 214 18.34 33.68 -8.57
CA VAL A 214 17.29 32.82 -9.13
C VAL A 214 15.93 33.41 -8.73
N LYS A 215 15.16 33.88 -9.68
CA LYS A 215 13.85 34.47 -9.43
C LYS A 215 12.76 33.43 -9.38
N THR A 216 11.91 33.49 -8.35
CA THR A 216 10.67 32.69 -8.21
C THR A 216 9.54 33.62 -7.76
N ASP A 217 8.34 33.07 -7.61
CA ASP A 217 7.20 33.84 -7.04
C ASP A 217 7.42 34.23 -5.56
N PHE A 218 8.33 33.56 -4.85
CA PHE A 218 8.66 33.87 -3.46
C PHE A 218 9.68 34.99 -3.29
N GLY A 219 10.40 35.34 -4.34
CA GLY A 219 11.48 36.33 -4.33
C GLY A 219 12.71 35.88 -5.11
N PHE A 220 13.87 36.30 -4.64
CA PHE A 220 15.16 36.00 -5.26
C PHE A 220 15.97 35.09 -4.36
N HIS A 221 16.44 33.97 -4.92
CA HIS A 221 17.21 32.98 -4.22
C HIS A 221 18.68 33.01 -4.66
N VAL A 222 19.57 32.82 -3.68
CA VAL A 222 20.93 32.35 -3.90
C VAL A 222 20.98 30.91 -3.40
N ILE A 223 21.37 29.97 -4.28
CA ILE A 223 21.30 28.53 -4.03
C ILE A 223 22.72 27.99 -3.97
N LYS A 224 23.03 27.19 -2.97
CA LYS A 224 24.28 26.43 -2.85
C LYS A 224 23.98 24.94 -2.85
N VAL A 225 24.67 24.16 -3.68
CA VAL A 225 24.60 22.70 -3.66
C VAL A 225 25.68 22.14 -2.74
N GLU A 226 25.26 21.47 -1.68
CA GLU A 226 26.19 20.82 -0.74
C GLU A 226 26.60 19.44 -1.23
N ASP A 227 25.65 18.69 -1.81
CA ASP A 227 25.89 17.33 -2.30
C ASP A 227 24.93 16.95 -3.45
N LYS A 228 25.37 15.96 -4.23
CA LYS A 228 24.57 15.30 -5.26
C LYS A 228 24.81 13.81 -5.18
N ARG A 229 23.75 13.02 -5.22
CA ARG A 229 23.84 11.56 -5.21
C ARG A 229 22.64 10.90 -5.88
N ASP A 230 22.73 9.61 -6.16
CA ASP A 230 21.56 8.83 -6.49
C ASP A 230 20.65 8.73 -5.25
N ALA A 231 19.36 9.04 -5.42
CA ALA A 231 18.37 8.93 -4.36
C ALA A 231 18.31 7.48 -3.87
N PRO A 232 18.44 7.23 -2.57
CA PRO A 232 18.34 5.88 -2.04
C PRO A 232 16.92 5.35 -2.25
N PRO A 233 16.77 4.04 -2.52
CA PRO A 233 15.45 3.45 -2.57
C PRO A 233 14.76 3.55 -1.19
N PRO A 234 13.42 3.53 -1.15
CA PRO A 234 12.69 3.52 0.11
C PRO A 234 13.13 2.31 0.94
N PRO A 235 13.43 2.48 2.24
CA PRO A 235 13.83 1.38 3.11
C PRO A 235 12.78 0.25 3.10
N LEU A 236 13.23 -1.01 3.14
CA LEU A 236 12.35 -2.18 3.13
C LEU A 236 11.27 -2.10 4.21
N ASP A 237 11.62 -1.63 5.41
CA ASP A 237 10.68 -1.51 6.54
C ASP A 237 9.45 -0.64 6.23
N GLN A 238 9.64 0.39 5.40
CA GLN A 238 8.55 1.30 5.00
C GLN A 238 7.64 0.73 3.92
N VAL A 239 8.13 -0.25 3.16
CA VAL A 239 7.42 -0.83 2.01
C VAL A 239 7.19 -2.34 2.14
N LYS A 240 7.53 -2.92 3.31
CA LYS A 240 7.51 -4.37 3.54
C LYS A 240 6.15 -4.98 3.22
N ASP A 241 5.07 -4.35 3.69
CA ASP A 241 3.71 -4.85 3.47
C ASP A 241 3.30 -4.78 1.99
N GLN A 242 3.69 -3.70 1.29
CA GLN A 242 3.43 -3.57 -0.14
C GLN A 242 4.19 -4.63 -0.95
N VAL A 243 5.46 -4.88 -0.58
CA VAL A 243 6.27 -5.91 -1.23
C VAL A 243 5.71 -7.31 -0.92
N ARG A 244 5.27 -7.57 0.31
CA ARG A 244 4.59 -8.82 0.69
C ARG A 244 3.34 -9.07 -0.16
N GLN A 245 2.53 -8.04 -0.42
CA GLN A 245 1.38 -8.14 -1.31
C GLN A 245 1.78 -8.51 -2.75
N LEU A 246 2.90 -8.00 -3.24
CA LEU A 246 3.41 -8.38 -4.56
C LEU A 246 3.83 -9.86 -4.59
N VAL A 247 4.51 -10.34 -3.55
CA VAL A 247 4.87 -11.77 -3.44
C VAL A 247 3.63 -12.66 -3.39
N MET A 248 2.62 -12.29 -2.58
CA MET A 248 1.36 -13.02 -2.49
C MET A 248 0.64 -13.05 -3.85
N ARG A 249 0.59 -11.94 -4.56
CA ARG A 249 0.01 -11.87 -5.90
C ARG A 249 0.72 -12.81 -6.88
N ASP A 250 2.03 -12.81 -6.88
CA ASP A 250 2.81 -13.66 -7.80
C ASP A 250 2.60 -15.14 -7.49
N LYS A 251 2.59 -15.54 -6.21
CA LYS A 251 2.24 -16.89 -5.78
C LYS A 251 0.83 -17.27 -6.19
N TYR A 252 -0.13 -16.38 -6.02
CA TYR A 252 -1.51 -16.63 -6.42
C TYR A 252 -1.66 -16.82 -7.94
N LEU A 253 -1.01 -15.97 -8.74
CA LEU A 253 -1.02 -16.11 -10.19
C LEU A 253 -0.38 -17.43 -10.65
N ALA A 254 0.72 -17.84 -10.01
CA ALA A 254 1.35 -19.13 -10.28
C ALA A 254 0.44 -20.31 -9.90
N LEU A 255 -0.27 -20.19 -8.78
CA LEU A 255 -1.25 -21.20 -8.33
C LEU A 255 -2.41 -21.33 -9.33
N LEU A 256 -2.95 -20.19 -9.81
CA LEU A 256 -4.00 -20.19 -10.82
C LEU A 256 -3.52 -20.74 -12.17
N ALA A 257 -2.31 -20.38 -12.60
CA ALA A 257 -1.73 -20.91 -13.82
C ALA A 257 -1.67 -22.43 -13.78
N LYS A 258 -1.15 -23.01 -12.68
CA LYS A 258 -1.09 -24.44 -12.46
C LYS A 258 -2.48 -25.10 -12.46
N ALA A 259 -3.49 -24.45 -11.83
CA ALA A 259 -4.85 -24.99 -11.82
C ALA A 259 -5.45 -24.99 -13.24
N LYS A 260 -5.16 -23.96 -14.06
CA LYS A 260 -5.63 -23.89 -15.46
C LYS A 260 -4.98 -24.91 -16.38
N GLU A 261 -3.78 -25.41 -16.06
CA GLU A 261 -3.14 -26.51 -16.83
C GLU A 261 -3.89 -27.83 -16.68
N THR A 262 -4.51 -28.04 -15.51
CA THR A 262 -5.22 -29.29 -15.19
C THR A 262 -6.73 -29.23 -15.42
N SER A 263 -7.27 -28.02 -15.58
CA SER A 263 -8.71 -27.81 -15.69
C SER A 263 -9.03 -26.99 -16.95
N LYS A 264 -9.76 -27.60 -17.89
CA LYS A 264 -10.24 -26.89 -19.08
C LYS A 264 -11.28 -25.84 -18.67
N VAL A 265 -11.09 -24.61 -19.11
CA VAL A 265 -12.05 -23.51 -18.91
C VAL A 265 -12.75 -23.25 -20.25
N ASP A 266 -14.04 -23.59 -20.33
CA ASP A 266 -14.89 -23.28 -21.49
C ASP A 266 -15.94 -22.24 -21.08
N ILE A 267 -15.87 -21.06 -21.68
CA ILE A 267 -16.85 -19.98 -21.45
C ILE A 267 -17.85 -19.98 -22.60
N MET A 268 -19.11 -20.34 -22.30
CA MET A 268 -20.13 -20.52 -23.29
C MET A 268 -20.71 -19.21 -23.84
N ASP A 269 -20.78 -18.17 -23.03
CA ASP A 269 -21.19 -16.84 -23.46
C ASP A 269 -20.04 -16.13 -24.18
N GLU A 270 -20.26 -15.71 -25.42
CA GLU A 270 -19.23 -15.10 -26.27
C GLU A 270 -18.75 -13.74 -25.75
N THR A 271 -19.67 -12.94 -25.19
CA THR A 271 -19.32 -11.61 -24.63
C THR A 271 -18.47 -11.76 -23.37
N LEU A 272 -18.85 -12.68 -22.49
CA LEU A 272 -18.11 -12.98 -21.28
C LEU A 272 -16.76 -13.61 -21.62
N ARG A 273 -16.69 -14.50 -22.61
CA ARG A 273 -15.44 -15.11 -23.08
C ARG A 273 -14.46 -14.05 -23.57
N LYS A 274 -14.90 -13.13 -24.43
CA LYS A 274 -14.07 -12.04 -24.92
C LYS A 274 -13.57 -11.15 -23.78
N GLY A 275 -14.45 -10.74 -22.86
CA GLY A 275 -14.08 -9.93 -21.70
C GLY A 275 -13.07 -10.64 -20.79
N TYR A 276 -13.24 -11.94 -20.55
CA TYR A 276 -12.33 -12.76 -19.76
C TYR A 276 -10.94 -12.88 -20.42
N ASP A 277 -10.91 -13.14 -21.73
CA ASP A 277 -9.64 -13.25 -22.47
C ASP A 277 -8.88 -11.92 -22.50
N ASP A 278 -9.58 -10.81 -22.70
CA ASP A 278 -8.96 -9.48 -22.71
C ASP A 278 -8.41 -9.10 -21.30
N ALA A 279 -9.15 -9.43 -20.25
CA ALA A 279 -8.68 -9.23 -18.86
C ALA A 279 -7.44 -10.08 -18.55
N ASN A 280 -7.41 -11.35 -18.99
CA ASN A 280 -6.25 -12.22 -18.77
C ASN A 280 -5.01 -11.79 -19.58
N LYS A 281 -5.18 -11.24 -20.79
CA LYS A 281 -4.04 -10.67 -21.55
C LYS A 281 -3.39 -9.47 -20.84
N GLN A 282 -4.18 -8.65 -20.17
CA GLN A 282 -3.68 -7.51 -19.38
C GLN A 282 -2.98 -7.94 -18.08
N GLN A 283 -3.31 -9.14 -17.56
CA GLN A 283 -2.73 -9.70 -16.33
C GLN A 283 -1.48 -10.53 -16.57
N ALA A 284 -1.21 -10.93 -17.81
CA ALA A 284 0.03 -11.62 -18.12
C ALA A 284 1.23 -10.72 -17.77
N PRO A 285 2.26 -11.24 -17.05
CA PRO A 285 3.47 -10.47 -16.80
C PRO A 285 4.01 -10.02 -18.16
N ALA A 286 4.33 -8.71 -18.25
CA ALA A 286 4.93 -8.17 -19.47
C ALA A 286 6.18 -9.02 -19.75
N THR A 287 6.11 -9.89 -20.76
CA THR A 287 7.26 -10.59 -21.30
C THR A 287 8.23 -9.52 -21.76
N GLN A 288 9.37 -9.43 -21.08
CA GLN A 288 10.48 -8.58 -21.55
C GLN A 288 10.76 -8.96 -23.01
N PRO A 289 10.86 -8.00 -23.92
CA PRO A 289 11.34 -8.32 -25.24
C PRO A 289 12.76 -8.88 -25.11
N GLN A 290 12.93 -10.12 -25.54
CA GLN A 290 14.25 -10.70 -25.78
C GLN A 290 14.95 -9.83 -26.83
N GLN A 291 16.01 -9.18 -26.42
CA GLN A 291 17.08 -8.72 -27.31
C GLN A 291 18.38 -9.41 -26.91
#